data_1f6b8f838a3379917c941bc088e192d0
#
_entry.id   1f6b8f838a3379917c941bc088e192d0
#
_cell.length_a   1.000
_cell.length_b   1.000
_cell.length_c   1.000
_cell.angle_alpha   90.00
_cell.angle_beta   90.00
_cell.angle_gamma   90.00
#
_symmetry.space_group_name_H-M   'P 1'
#
loop_
_entity.id
_entity.type
_entity.pdbx_description
1 polymer ?
#
loop_
_entity_poly.entity_id
_entity_poly.type
_entity_poly.pdbx_seq_one_letter_code
_entity_poly.pdbx_strand_id
1 'polypeptide(L)'
;MNHTLKSLTFVLAIFCFHSYVIAESNPHKFIDTQAQEMVSIIRNNQALYANDPELFKDKINTVFEPMVDFRRVGASVMGKKYYLAASKSQRLQFIKSFKESLLDTYSSTLAQWGDQKIVTIFPEVSELKTTEDVQQNLITSSNIYPITYKVRKDKNGNWLIINIIVNGVNLGLTFRNQFQALAKEHNENIDEIIKHWTSDANLD
;
A
#
# COMPACT_ATOMS: atom_id res chain seq x y z
N MET A 1 -64.43 41.50 3.06
CA MET A 1 -63.76 40.98 1.84
C MET A 1 -62.46 40.35 2.32
N ASN A 2 -62.50 39.05 2.56
CA ASN A 2 -61.39 38.34 3.24
C ASN A 2 -60.49 37.69 2.17
N HIS A 3 -59.23 38.11 2.10
CA HIS A 3 -58.20 37.44 1.31
C HIS A 3 -57.36 36.57 2.23
N THR A 4 -57.59 35.26 2.16
CA THR A 4 -56.78 34.22 2.79
C THR A 4 -55.53 33.97 1.96
N LEU A 5 -54.36 34.35 2.53
CA LEU A 5 -53.05 34.06 1.94
C LEU A 5 -52.66 32.61 2.22
N LYS A 6 -52.65 31.76 1.19
CA LYS A 6 -52.17 30.38 1.28
C LYS A 6 -50.66 30.37 1.24
N SER A 7 -50.03 30.06 2.38
CA SER A 7 -48.59 29.80 2.50
C SER A 7 -48.26 28.46 1.82
N LEU A 8 -47.51 28.50 0.73
CA LEU A 8 -47.00 27.32 0.04
C LEU A 8 -45.60 26.95 0.62
N THR A 9 -45.60 25.96 1.53
CA THR A 9 -44.35 25.45 2.12
C THR A 9 -43.65 24.54 1.10
N PHE A 10 -42.55 25.01 0.52
CA PHE A 10 -41.71 24.24 -0.38
C PHE A 10 -40.76 23.38 0.45
N VAL A 11 -41.05 22.09 0.57
CA VAL A 11 -40.19 21.10 1.23
C VAL A 11 -39.08 20.74 0.25
N LEU A 12 -37.88 21.30 0.46
CA LEU A 12 -36.68 20.94 -0.28
C LEU A 12 -36.16 19.59 0.22
N ALA A 13 -36.51 18.50 -0.47
CA ALA A 13 -35.97 17.17 -0.20
C ALA A 13 -34.49 17.13 -0.65
N ILE A 14 -33.57 17.26 0.29
CA ILE A 14 -32.14 17.05 0.05
C ILE A 14 -31.91 15.55 -0.15
N PHE A 15 -31.83 15.13 -1.41
CA PHE A 15 -31.35 13.80 -1.79
C PHE A 15 -29.85 13.73 -1.50
N CYS A 16 -29.48 13.22 -0.33
CA CYS A 16 -28.09 12.80 -0.06
C CYS A 16 -27.77 11.61 -0.98
N PHE A 17 -27.13 11.88 -2.10
CA PHE A 17 -26.46 10.84 -2.90
C PHE A 17 -25.31 10.26 -2.07
N HIS A 18 -25.57 9.19 -1.35
CA HIS A 18 -24.52 8.36 -0.80
C HIS A 18 -23.86 7.65 -1.99
N SER A 19 -22.71 8.15 -2.42
CA SER A 19 -21.84 7.44 -3.35
C SER A 19 -21.37 6.18 -2.62
N TYR A 20 -22.02 5.05 -2.90
CA TYR A 20 -21.48 3.75 -2.51
C TYR A 20 -20.21 3.54 -3.33
N VAL A 21 -19.06 3.67 -2.68
CA VAL A 21 -17.81 3.17 -3.25
C VAL A 21 -17.97 1.65 -3.27
N ILE A 22 -18.32 1.12 -4.43
CA ILE A 22 -18.37 -0.33 -4.65
C ILE A 22 -16.91 -0.78 -4.61
N ALA A 23 -16.55 -1.51 -3.55
CA ALA A 23 -15.23 -2.12 -3.46
C ALA A 23 -14.98 -2.99 -4.70
N GLU A 24 -13.82 -2.82 -5.34
CA GLU A 24 -13.47 -3.63 -6.51
C GLU A 24 -13.48 -5.11 -6.15
N SER A 25 -14.38 -5.86 -6.78
CA SER A 25 -14.61 -7.27 -6.45
C SER A 25 -13.48 -8.18 -6.95
N ASN A 26 -12.78 -7.75 -8.01
CA ASN A 26 -11.70 -8.52 -8.64
C ASN A 26 -10.32 -8.05 -8.17
N PRO A 27 -9.50 -8.91 -7.53
CA PRO A 27 -8.20 -8.54 -7.00
C PRO A 27 -7.20 -8.16 -8.10
N HIS A 28 -7.29 -8.77 -9.29
CA HIS A 28 -6.41 -8.46 -10.42
C HIS A 28 -6.67 -7.06 -10.93
N LYS A 29 -7.96 -6.70 -11.05
CA LYS A 29 -8.35 -5.34 -11.47
C LYS A 29 -8.00 -4.30 -10.40
N PHE A 30 -8.16 -4.63 -9.12
CA PHE A 30 -7.71 -3.78 -8.02
C PHE A 30 -6.21 -3.46 -8.14
N ILE A 31 -5.35 -4.49 -8.24
CA ILE A 31 -3.90 -4.29 -8.37
C ILE A 31 -3.55 -3.54 -9.66
N ASP A 32 -4.21 -3.86 -10.78
CA ASP A 32 -3.99 -3.15 -12.05
C ASP A 32 -4.29 -1.66 -11.92
N THR A 33 -5.47 -1.32 -11.41
CA THR A 33 -5.90 0.07 -11.21
C THR A 33 -4.91 0.83 -10.32
N GLN A 34 -4.53 0.27 -9.17
CA GLN A 34 -3.60 0.92 -8.25
C GLN A 34 -2.20 1.08 -8.83
N ALA A 35 -1.72 0.08 -9.59
CA ALA A 35 -0.42 0.15 -10.25
C ALA A 35 -0.39 1.23 -11.35
N GLN A 36 -1.43 1.31 -12.19
CA GLN A 36 -1.52 2.34 -13.22
C GLN A 36 -1.65 3.75 -12.62
N GLU A 37 -2.40 3.90 -11.53
CA GLU A 37 -2.51 5.16 -10.81
C GLU A 37 -1.16 5.57 -10.21
N MET A 38 -0.43 4.63 -9.58
CA MET A 38 0.91 4.86 -9.07
C MET A 38 1.87 5.33 -10.17
N VAL A 39 1.90 4.65 -11.32
CA VAL A 39 2.72 5.06 -12.48
C VAL A 39 2.33 6.45 -12.98
N SER A 40 1.05 6.77 -13.03
CA SER A 40 0.56 8.09 -13.42
C SER A 40 1.04 9.18 -12.46
N ILE A 41 0.94 8.95 -11.14
CA ILE A 41 1.42 9.89 -10.11
C ILE A 41 2.93 10.07 -10.24
N ILE A 42 3.70 8.99 -10.37
CA ILE A 42 5.15 9.07 -10.52
C ILE A 42 5.51 9.94 -11.73
N ARG A 43 4.98 9.62 -12.92
CA ARG A 43 5.29 10.35 -14.17
C ARG A 43 4.94 11.82 -14.10
N ASN A 44 3.80 12.16 -13.51
CA ASN A 44 3.32 13.54 -13.41
C ASN A 44 4.07 14.37 -12.35
N ASN A 45 4.84 13.73 -11.47
CA ASN A 45 5.49 14.40 -10.35
C ASN A 45 7.01 14.16 -10.29
N GLN A 46 7.63 13.59 -11.32
CA GLN A 46 9.09 13.32 -11.34
C GLN A 46 9.94 14.55 -11.02
N ALA A 47 9.62 15.69 -11.65
CA ALA A 47 10.35 16.94 -11.43
C ALA A 47 10.23 17.44 -9.97
N LEU A 48 9.20 17.02 -9.26
CA LEU A 48 8.98 17.37 -7.86
C LEU A 48 10.03 16.75 -6.95
N TYR A 49 10.48 15.52 -7.26
CA TYR A 49 11.49 14.84 -6.45
C TYR A 49 12.79 15.63 -6.29
N ALA A 50 13.21 16.36 -7.33
CA ALA A 50 14.42 17.19 -7.27
C ALA A 50 14.26 18.46 -6.42
N ASN A 51 13.04 19.01 -6.33
CA ASN A 51 12.77 20.30 -5.68
C ASN A 51 12.15 20.14 -4.29
N ASP A 52 11.31 19.14 -4.10
CA ASP A 52 10.59 18.84 -2.86
C ASP A 52 10.35 17.33 -2.77
N PRO A 53 11.36 16.54 -2.34
CA PRO A 53 11.25 15.08 -2.24
C PRO A 53 10.18 14.64 -1.22
N GLU A 54 9.90 15.44 -0.18
CA GLU A 54 8.84 15.12 0.79
C GLU A 54 7.46 15.20 0.14
N LEU A 55 7.20 16.25 -0.62
CA LEU A 55 5.93 16.37 -1.35
C LEU A 55 5.78 15.26 -2.41
N PHE A 56 6.88 14.83 -3.05
CA PHE A 56 6.85 13.67 -3.94
C PHE A 56 6.45 12.38 -3.19
N LYS A 57 7.04 12.12 -2.03
CA LYS A 57 6.69 10.99 -1.16
C LYS A 57 5.23 11.04 -0.72
N ASP A 58 4.72 12.21 -0.37
CA ASP A 58 3.31 12.39 -0.01
C ASP A 58 2.39 12.03 -1.17
N LYS A 59 2.72 12.42 -2.41
CA LYS A 59 1.96 12.03 -3.61
C LYS A 59 1.94 10.51 -3.81
N ILE A 60 3.08 9.85 -3.69
CA ILE A 60 3.18 8.39 -3.76
C ILE A 60 2.33 7.75 -2.66
N ASN A 61 2.39 8.27 -1.44
CA ASN A 61 1.68 7.73 -0.28
C ASN A 61 0.15 7.77 -0.44
N THR A 62 -0.41 8.70 -1.25
CA THR A 62 -1.87 8.76 -1.49
C THR A 62 -2.43 7.47 -2.10
N VAL A 63 -1.63 6.76 -2.90
CA VAL A 63 -2.00 5.46 -3.47
C VAL A 63 -1.45 4.31 -2.62
N PHE A 64 -0.22 4.45 -2.14
CA PHE A 64 0.48 3.37 -1.43
C PHE A 64 -0.21 2.97 -0.12
N GLU A 65 -0.58 3.96 0.71
CA GLU A 65 -1.14 3.68 2.04
C GLU A 65 -2.48 2.94 1.99
N PRO A 66 -3.47 3.33 1.17
CA PRO A 66 -4.77 2.66 1.15
C PRO A 66 -4.74 1.25 0.50
N MET A 67 -3.71 0.92 -0.28
CA MET A 67 -3.63 -0.39 -0.95
C MET A 67 -2.96 -1.47 -0.10
N VAL A 68 -2.31 -1.13 1.04
CA VAL A 68 -1.52 -2.06 1.86
C VAL A 68 -2.13 -2.25 3.25
N ASP A 69 -2.28 -3.48 3.71
CA ASP A 69 -2.59 -3.78 5.13
C ASP A 69 -1.33 -3.64 5.99
N PHE A 70 -0.90 -2.39 6.25
CA PHE A 70 0.29 -2.12 7.05
C PHE A 70 0.25 -2.72 8.46
N ARG A 71 -0.93 -2.91 9.04
CA ARG A 71 -1.07 -3.56 10.36
C ARG A 71 -0.69 -5.03 10.29
N ARG A 72 -1.15 -5.72 9.25
CA ARG A 72 -0.85 -7.14 9.03
C ARG A 72 0.58 -7.34 8.57
N VAL A 73 1.06 -6.52 7.64
CA VAL A 73 2.44 -6.56 7.17
C VAL A 73 3.40 -6.29 8.33
N GLY A 74 3.19 -5.23 9.11
CA GLY A 74 4.01 -4.92 10.28
C GLY A 74 4.01 -6.04 11.33
N ALA A 75 2.85 -6.64 11.60
CA ALA A 75 2.77 -7.80 12.50
C ALA A 75 3.56 -9.01 11.97
N SER A 76 3.54 -9.24 10.65
CA SER A 76 4.31 -10.31 10.00
C SER A 76 5.82 -10.06 10.06
N VAL A 77 6.24 -8.81 9.85
CA VAL A 77 7.65 -8.37 9.91
C VAL A 77 8.18 -8.49 11.34
N MET A 78 7.49 -7.99 12.35
CA MET A 78 7.87 -8.18 13.75
C MET A 78 7.94 -9.66 14.13
N GLY A 79 7.07 -10.49 13.55
CA GLY A 79 6.88 -11.88 13.93
C GLY A 79 6.19 -12.06 15.28
N LYS A 80 5.67 -13.27 15.53
CA LYS A 80 4.81 -13.56 16.69
C LYS A 80 5.46 -13.17 18.02
N LYS A 81 6.76 -13.48 18.22
CA LYS A 81 7.50 -13.21 19.46
C LYS A 81 7.43 -11.72 19.84
N TYR A 82 7.92 -10.87 18.94
CA TYR A 82 8.05 -9.43 19.21
C TYR A 82 6.70 -8.71 19.11
N TYR A 83 5.82 -9.12 18.19
CA TYR A 83 4.49 -8.54 18.11
C TYR A 83 3.68 -8.74 19.40
N LEU A 84 3.76 -9.91 20.04
CA LEU A 84 3.07 -10.17 21.30
C LEU A 84 3.73 -9.47 22.48
N ALA A 85 5.06 -9.34 22.51
CA ALA A 85 5.81 -8.63 23.55
C ALA A 85 5.62 -7.10 23.47
N ALA A 86 5.44 -6.54 22.26
CA ALA A 86 5.29 -5.12 22.05
C ALA A 86 3.98 -4.57 22.64
N SER A 87 4.04 -3.38 23.22
CA SER A 87 2.86 -2.59 23.58
C SER A 87 2.08 -2.13 22.34
N LYS A 88 0.84 -1.66 22.52
CA LYS A 88 0.05 -1.08 21.44
C LYS A 88 0.75 0.13 20.80
N SER A 89 1.39 0.96 21.62
CA SER A 89 2.15 2.13 21.15
C SER A 89 3.32 1.71 20.27
N GLN A 90 4.15 0.76 20.72
CA GLN A 90 5.30 0.25 19.97
C GLN A 90 4.89 -0.37 18.62
N ARG A 91 3.79 -1.13 18.57
CA ARG A 91 3.25 -1.66 17.31
C ARG A 91 2.87 -0.55 16.34
N LEU A 92 2.21 0.50 16.81
CA LEU A 92 1.82 1.65 15.97
C LEU A 92 3.05 2.45 15.51
N GLN A 93 4.02 2.66 16.39
CA GLN A 93 5.29 3.31 16.04
C GLN A 93 6.05 2.50 14.99
N PHE A 94 6.16 1.19 15.16
CA PHE A 94 6.81 0.33 14.15
C PHE A 94 6.12 0.41 12.80
N ILE A 95 4.78 0.32 12.75
CA ILE A 95 4.02 0.44 11.50
C ILE A 95 4.30 1.78 10.81
N LYS A 96 4.36 2.87 11.58
CA LYS A 96 4.68 4.20 11.07
C LYS A 96 6.10 4.24 10.49
N SER A 97 7.12 3.85 11.28
CA SER A 97 8.52 3.82 10.85
C SER A 97 8.74 2.90 9.66
N PHE A 98 8.05 1.75 9.62
CA PHE A 98 8.11 0.81 8.50
C PHE A 98 7.59 1.44 7.20
N LYS A 99 6.43 2.11 7.25
CA LYS A 99 5.85 2.81 6.08
C LYS A 99 6.75 3.96 5.62
N GLU A 100 7.20 4.80 6.53
CA GLU A 100 8.07 5.94 6.22
C GLU A 100 9.37 5.46 5.59
N SER A 101 10.03 4.46 6.17
CA SER A 101 11.29 3.96 5.63
C SER A 101 11.14 3.29 4.25
N LEU A 102 9.99 2.68 3.93
CA LEU A 102 9.73 2.21 2.55
C LEU A 102 9.67 3.37 1.57
N LEU A 103 8.98 4.45 1.90
CA LEU A 103 8.91 5.65 1.06
C LEU A 103 10.29 6.31 0.91
N ASP A 104 11.06 6.40 1.99
CA ASP A 104 12.40 6.99 1.97
C ASP A 104 13.36 6.17 1.10
N THR A 105 13.36 4.85 1.26
CA THR A 105 14.27 3.95 0.54
C THR A 105 13.95 3.91 -0.96
N TYR A 106 12.68 3.84 -1.34
CA TYR A 106 12.30 3.57 -2.73
C TYR A 106 11.87 4.79 -3.54
N SER A 107 11.66 5.97 -2.92
CA SER A 107 11.22 7.17 -3.63
C SER A 107 12.20 7.61 -4.73
N SER A 108 13.50 7.49 -4.50
CA SER A 108 14.52 7.83 -5.50
C SER A 108 14.45 6.93 -6.74
N THR A 109 14.24 5.63 -6.52
CA THR A 109 14.06 4.65 -7.62
C THR A 109 12.77 4.90 -8.38
N LEU A 110 11.67 5.21 -7.66
CA LEU A 110 10.39 5.55 -8.28
C LEU A 110 10.49 6.85 -9.10
N ALA A 111 11.22 7.86 -8.62
CA ALA A 111 11.44 9.10 -9.35
C ALA A 111 12.21 8.91 -10.67
N GLN A 112 12.96 7.81 -10.82
CA GLN A 112 13.67 7.45 -12.05
C GLN A 112 12.81 6.65 -13.03
N TRP A 113 11.50 6.54 -12.80
CA TRP A 113 10.58 5.86 -13.71
C TRP A 113 10.62 6.49 -15.10
N GLY A 114 10.94 5.70 -16.11
CA GLY A 114 11.06 6.13 -17.51
C GLY A 114 10.05 5.39 -18.41
N ASP A 115 10.57 4.61 -19.36
CA ASP A 115 9.77 3.87 -20.34
C ASP A 115 9.26 2.52 -19.83
N GLN A 116 9.52 2.20 -18.57
CA GLN A 116 9.05 0.96 -17.96
C GLN A 116 7.53 0.86 -18.04
N LYS A 117 7.06 -0.37 -18.22
CA LYS A 117 5.62 -0.71 -18.23
C LYS A 117 5.33 -1.72 -17.15
N ILE A 118 4.17 -1.59 -16.53
CA ILE A 118 3.63 -2.62 -15.64
C ILE A 118 2.41 -3.23 -16.27
N VAL A 119 2.38 -4.57 -16.37
CA VAL A 119 1.33 -5.31 -17.06
C VAL A 119 0.79 -6.38 -16.12
N THR A 120 -0.49 -6.32 -15.84
CA THR A 120 -1.19 -7.29 -14.99
C THR A 120 -1.55 -8.53 -15.79
N ILE A 121 -1.35 -9.70 -15.20
CA ILE A 121 -1.76 -10.99 -15.77
C ILE A 121 -3.14 -11.32 -15.21
N PHE A 122 -4.14 -11.37 -16.09
CA PHE A 122 -5.51 -11.75 -15.73
C PHE A 122 -5.72 -13.23 -16.02
N PRO A 123 -6.17 -14.03 -15.04
CA PRO A 123 -6.52 -15.44 -15.26
C PRO A 123 -7.79 -15.54 -16.12
N GLU A 124 -7.89 -16.58 -16.94
CA GLU A 124 -9.07 -16.78 -17.79
C GLU A 124 -10.34 -17.06 -16.98
N VAL A 125 -10.24 -17.86 -15.94
CA VAL A 125 -11.34 -18.15 -14.99
C VAL A 125 -10.75 -18.44 -13.62
N SER A 126 -11.26 -17.79 -12.57
CA SER A 126 -10.93 -18.16 -11.19
C SER A 126 -12.12 -17.97 -10.27
N GLU A 127 -12.39 -18.97 -9.43
CA GLU A 127 -13.22 -18.80 -8.26
C GLU A 127 -12.40 -18.05 -7.19
N LEU A 128 -12.81 -16.80 -6.88
CA LEU A 128 -12.07 -15.93 -6.00
C LEU A 128 -12.15 -16.40 -4.54
N LYS A 129 -10.99 -16.53 -3.91
CA LYS A 129 -10.84 -16.83 -2.49
C LYS A 129 -10.75 -15.52 -1.68
N THR A 130 -10.68 -15.64 -0.36
CA THR A 130 -10.43 -14.50 0.53
C THR A 130 -8.98 -14.00 0.50
N THR A 131 -8.07 -14.78 -0.08
CA THR A 131 -6.67 -14.44 -0.32
C THR A 131 -6.31 -14.91 -1.72
N GLU A 132 -5.70 -14.03 -2.51
CA GLU A 132 -5.31 -14.27 -3.90
C GLU A 132 -3.87 -13.84 -4.15
N ASP A 133 -3.25 -14.46 -5.14
CA ASP A 133 -1.97 -14.05 -5.69
C ASP A 133 -2.21 -13.37 -7.04
N VAL A 134 -1.87 -12.08 -7.16
CA VAL A 134 -1.98 -11.30 -8.38
C VAL A 134 -0.59 -11.12 -8.97
N GLN A 135 -0.44 -11.46 -10.25
CA GLN A 135 0.83 -11.35 -10.96
C GLN A 135 0.86 -10.14 -11.88
N GLN A 136 1.98 -9.44 -11.86
CA GLN A 136 2.34 -8.39 -12.81
C GLN A 136 3.74 -8.61 -13.35
N ASN A 137 4.00 -8.09 -14.53
CA ASN A 137 5.33 -7.98 -15.10
C ASN A 137 5.73 -6.52 -15.15
N LEU A 138 6.85 -6.18 -14.51
CA LEU A 138 7.56 -4.92 -14.73
C LEU A 138 8.49 -5.12 -15.93
N ILE A 139 8.19 -4.46 -17.02
CA ILE A 139 8.91 -4.57 -18.29
C ILE A 139 9.80 -3.34 -18.45
N THR A 140 11.08 -3.56 -18.58
CA THR A 140 12.10 -2.55 -18.90
C THR A 140 12.58 -2.74 -20.34
N SER A 141 13.50 -1.89 -20.80
CA SER A 141 14.12 -2.03 -22.12
C SER A 141 14.94 -3.32 -22.28
N SER A 142 15.44 -3.89 -21.17
CA SER A 142 16.36 -5.03 -21.17
C SER A 142 15.80 -6.30 -20.51
N ASN A 143 14.89 -6.16 -19.55
CA ASN A 143 14.45 -7.27 -18.69
C ASN A 143 12.95 -7.23 -18.39
N ILE A 144 12.42 -8.38 -17.97
CA ILE A 144 11.09 -8.53 -17.39
C ILE A 144 11.28 -9.02 -15.96
N TYR A 145 10.74 -8.26 -15.00
CA TYR A 145 10.76 -8.60 -13.59
C TYR A 145 9.35 -9.02 -13.15
N PRO A 146 9.11 -10.31 -12.85
CA PRO A 146 7.83 -10.75 -12.34
C PRO A 146 7.61 -10.24 -10.93
N ILE A 147 6.40 -9.74 -10.67
CA ILE A 147 5.94 -9.29 -9.36
C ILE A 147 4.70 -10.09 -8.99
N THR A 148 4.67 -10.65 -7.79
CA THR A 148 3.50 -11.31 -7.23
C THR A 148 3.04 -10.56 -6.00
N TYR A 149 1.83 -10.06 -6.03
CA TYR A 149 1.15 -9.44 -4.89
C TYR A 149 0.27 -10.48 -4.21
N LYS A 150 0.53 -10.77 -2.96
CA LYS A 150 -0.43 -11.50 -2.14
C LYS A 150 -1.42 -10.52 -1.56
N VAL A 151 -2.68 -10.65 -1.96
CA VAL A 151 -3.76 -9.76 -1.51
C VAL A 151 -4.79 -10.53 -0.68
N ARG A 152 -5.48 -9.82 0.20
CA ARG A 152 -6.53 -10.38 1.05
C ARG A 152 -7.70 -9.42 1.18
N LYS A 153 -8.92 -9.96 1.20
CA LYS A 153 -10.12 -9.19 1.56
C LYS A 153 -10.11 -8.86 3.06
N ASP A 154 -10.35 -7.59 3.37
CA ASP A 154 -10.65 -7.14 4.72
C ASP A 154 -12.11 -7.47 5.10
N LYS A 155 -12.52 -7.09 6.32
CA LYS A 155 -13.90 -7.29 6.80
C LYS A 155 -14.96 -6.47 6.05
N ASN A 156 -14.55 -5.44 5.32
CA ASN A 156 -15.41 -4.56 4.53
C ASN A 156 -15.49 -5.00 3.06
N GLY A 157 -14.78 -6.08 2.70
CA GLY A 157 -14.73 -6.60 1.34
C GLY A 157 -13.66 -5.95 0.45
N ASN A 158 -12.82 -5.05 0.98
CA ASN A 158 -11.75 -4.42 0.22
C ASN A 158 -10.55 -5.35 0.10
N TRP A 159 -9.92 -5.38 -1.07
CA TRP A 159 -8.63 -6.03 -1.26
C TRP A 159 -7.51 -5.18 -0.71
N LEU A 160 -6.57 -5.81 0.00
CA LEU A 160 -5.37 -5.16 0.54
C LEU A 160 -4.16 -6.06 0.32
N ILE A 161 -3.03 -5.47 -0.04
CA ILE A 161 -1.75 -6.17 -0.16
C ILE A 161 -1.26 -6.56 1.25
N ILE A 162 -0.88 -7.83 1.39
CA ILE A 162 -0.30 -8.37 2.63
C ILE A 162 1.11 -8.92 2.45
N ASN A 163 1.59 -9.07 1.22
CA ASN A 163 2.97 -9.40 0.87
C ASN A 163 3.25 -9.12 -0.60
N ILE A 164 4.50 -8.90 -0.95
CA ILE A 164 4.99 -8.71 -2.32
C ILE A 164 6.22 -9.59 -2.52
N ILE A 165 6.30 -10.23 -3.69
CA ILE A 165 7.47 -10.97 -4.17
C ILE A 165 7.91 -10.32 -5.48
N VAL A 166 9.13 -9.81 -5.55
CA VAL A 166 9.70 -9.16 -6.73
C VAL A 166 10.85 -9.99 -7.24
N ASN A 167 10.77 -10.47 -8.47
CA ASN A 167 11.83 -11.29 -9.09
C ASN A 167 12.29 -12.46 -8.18
N GLY A 168 11.35 -13.12 -7.50
CA GLY A 168 11.62 -14.22 -6.56
C GLY A 168 12.02 -13.79 -5.15
N VAL A 169 12.34 -12.52 -4.90
CA VAL A 169 12.65 -12.00 -3.56
C VAL A 169 11.37 -11.70 -2.80
N ASN A 170 11.14 -12.41 -1.70
CA ASN A 170 9.98 -12.23 -0.84
C ASN A 170 10.23 -11.09 0.16
N LEU A 171 9.67 -9.89 -0.11
CA LEU A 171 9.91 -8.69 0.69
C LEU A 171 9.47 -8.84 2.15
N GLY A 172 8.33 -9.47 2.40
CA GLY A 172 7.85 -9.70 3.77
C GLY A 172 8.80 -10.59 4.59
N LEU A 173 9.40 -11.60 3.96
CA LEU A 173 10.42 -12.44 4.59
C LEU A 173 11.73 -11.68 4.79
N THR A 174 12.18 -10.92 3.80
CA THR A 174 13.39 -10.09 3.88
C THR A 174 13.29 -9.10 5.04
N PHE A 175 12.23 -8.33 5.11
CA PHE A 175 12.01 -7.37 6.20
C PHE A 175 11.89 -8.05 7.57
N ARG A 176 11.27 -9.24 7.64
CA ARG A 176 11.24 -10.00 8.88
C ARG A 176 12.65 -10.43 9.34
N ASN A 177 13.49 -10.85 8.41
CA ASN A 177 14.87 -11.22 8.73
C ASN A 177 15.68 -10.00 9.21
N GLN A 178 15.49 -8.83 8.58
CA GLN A 178 16.08 -7.56 9.03
C GLN A 178 15.62 -7.19 10.44
N PHE A 179 14.32 -7.28 10.73
CA PHE A 179 13.81 -7.03 12.08
C PHE A 179 14.46 -7.94 13.12
N GLN A 180 14.61 -9.24 12.79
CA GLN A 180 15.26 -10.18 13.69
C GLN A 180 16.76 -9.95 13.87
N ALA A 181 17.46 -9.47 12.84
CA ALA A 181 18.84 -9.07 12.92
C ALA A 181 19.01 -7.87 13.88
N LEU A 182 18.20 -6.81 13.69
CA LEU A 182 18.17 -5.66 14.61
C LEU A 182 17.80 -6.07 16.04
N ALA A 183 16.89 -7.03 16.21
CA ALA A 183 16.53 -7.51 17.53
C ALA A 183 17.71 -8.16 18.27
N LYS A 184 18.57 -8.89 17.55
CA LYS A 184 19.81 -9.45 18.15
C LYS A 184 20.80 -8.35 18.47
N GLU A 185 20.99 -7.38 17.58
CA GLU A 185 21.92 -6.26 17.75
C GLU A 185 21.57 -5.39 18.96
N HIS A 186 20.28 -5.12 19.16
CA HIS A 186 19.76 -4.26 20.22
C HIS A 186 19.23 -5.00 21.45
N ASN A 187 19.72 -6.23 21.72
CA ASN A 187 19.34 -7.02 22.90
C ASN A 187 17.80 -7.16 23.07
N GLU A 188 17.08 -7.34 21.98
CA GLU A 188 15.62 -7.47 21.91
C GLU A 188 14.83 -6.24 22.43
N ASN A 189 15.48 -5.09 22.60
CA ASN A 189 14.82 -3.83 22.96
C ASN A 189 14.00 -3.29 21.81
N ILE A 190 12.67 -3.38 21.92
CA ILE A 190 11.74 -3.03 20.84
C ILE A 190 11.84 -1.55 20.47
N ASP A 191 12.05 -0.65 21.41
CA ASP A 191 12.16 0.79 21.13
C ASP A 191 13.44 1.10 20.34
N GLU A 192 14.56 0.46 20.67
CA GLU A 192 15.80 0.61 19.90
C GLU A 192 15.69 -0.02 18.51
N ILE A 193 15.00 -1.17 18.37
CA ILE A 193 14.73 -1.77 17.05
C ILE A 193 13.92 -0.80 16.17
N ILE A 194 12.86 -0.19 16.72
CA ILE A 194 12.02 0.76 15.99
C ILE A 194 12.80 2.00 15.57
N LYS A 195 13.65 2.51 16.46
CA LYS A 195 14.48 3.69 16.23
C LYS A 195 15.52 3.50 15.12
N HIS A 196 16.08 2.30 14.99
CA HIS A 196 17.10 1.95 14.01
C HIS A 196 16.53 1.25 12.76
N TRP A 197 15.21 1.17 12.65
CA TRP A 197 14.56 0.51 11.52
C TRP A 197 14.77 1.26 10.20
N THR A 198 15.26 0.55 9.21
CA THR A 198 15.27 0.98 7.80
C THR A 198 14.77 -0.19 6.94
N SER A 199 13.90 0.10 5.96
CA SER A 199 13.38 -0.91 5.03
C SER A 199 14.30 -0.98 3.81
N ASP A 200 15.27 -1.88 3.83
CA ASP A 200 16.17 -2.13 2.71
C ASP A 200 16.04 -3.59 2.29
N ALA A 201 15.52 -3.82 1.10
CA ALA A 201 15.54 -5.11 0.43
C ALA A 201 16.43 -4.98 -0.79
N ASN A 202 17.63 -5.57 -0.74
CA ASN A 202 18.47 -5.68 -1.91
C ASN A 202 17.74 -6.49 -2.98
N LEU A 203 17.36 -5.84 -4.08
CA LEU A 203 16.61 -6.43 -5.20
C LEU A 203 17.50 -6.64 -6.44
N ASP A 204 18.83 -6.50 -6.28
CA ASP A 204 19.84 -6.67 -7.34
C ASP A 204 19.99 -8.14 -7.77
#